data_0f0826d8fae1520c2ee7d0f385ae7f4c
#
_entry.id   0f0826d8fae1520c2ee7d0f385ae7f4c
#
_cell.length_a   1.000
_cell.length_b   1.000
_cell.length_c   1.000
_cell.angle_alpha   90.00
_cell.angle_beta   90.00
_cell.angle_gamma   90.00
#
_symmetry.space_group_name_H-M   'P 1'
#
loop_
_entity.id
_entity.type
_entity.pdbx_description
1 polymer ?
#
loop_
_entity_poly.entity_id
_entity_poly.type
_entity_poly.pdbx_seq_one_letter_code
_entity_poly.pdbx_strand_id
1 'polypeptide(L)'
;MPMEKAKLLQSVVLPLADLERNKGQINGLPKNPRIIKNAAFAKLKKSIEDNPEMLAYREILVYKKGKKYIIIGGNMRFEALKELGYTDAPCKVLPAKTTVEQLRAYTIKDNAGFGEWNYEDLANEWDAALLDACNIEVPELDTDAAIEDEAEEDNYDVEGNTPTKSDHREGDIFMLGRHKLICGDSTDPTLITTFFGDKNAELIVTDPPYNVNYGDKNAELNKADGGKRIEKNIENDAMTPAAFKEFLTTAFANAAQVAKVGAGIYIFHPSREVIAFIESMETAGFLHKQQLIWVKNNIVLGRQDYQWQHEPILYGWKNGGSHYFVKERNHRTVIEDLPDFDSMSKAELLAYVKDLRDETKNPTTVIHEDKPQASKDHPTMKPLKLLGKLIRNSSHRGDIVFDPFGGSGSTLMAAEQIGRTCYMVEKDPCYCDVILKRYEALTGTSPIKVGNINDNC
;
A
#
# COMPACT_ATOMS: atom_id res chain seq x y z
N MET A 1 7.44 -42.34 -0.84
CA MET A 1 6.32 -43.30 -1.09
C MET A 1 6.40 -43.72 -2.55
N PRO A 2 6.41 -45.04 -2.88
CA PRO A 2 6.47 -45.48 -4.28
C PRO A 2 5.18 -45.05 -5.00
N MET A 3 5.31 -44.69 -6.28
CA MET A 3 4.21 -44.26 -7.17
C MET A 3 3.16 -45.36 -7.49
N GLU A 4 3.21 -46.50 -6.85
CA GLU A 4 2.29 -47.63 -7.04
C GLU A 4 0.81 -47.32 -6.76
N LYS A 5 0.49 -46.20 -6.13
CA LYS A 5 -0.90 -45.79 -5.85
C LYS A 5 -1.54 -44.86 -6.88
N ALA A 6 -0.79 -44.32 -7.85
CA ALA A 6 -1.32 -43.50 -8.91
C ALA A 6 -1.52 -44.37 -10.16
N LYS A 7 -2.72 -44.86 -10.40
CA LYS A 7 -3.05 -45.41 -11.72
C LYS A 7 -2.88 -44.30 -12.76
N LEU A 8 -1.85 -44.37 -13.58
CA LEU A 8 -1.64 -43.46 -14.69
C LEU A 8 -2.84 -43.61 -15.66
N LEU A 9 -3.51 -42.48 -15.91
CA LEU A 9 -4.55 -42.41 -16.92
C LEU A 9 -3.91 -42.55 -18.29
N GLN A 10 -4.50 -43.42 -19.16
CA GLN A 10 -4.05 -43.53 -20.54
C GLN A 10 -4.54 -42.32 -21.34
N SER A 11 -3.65 -41.83 -22.22
CA SER A 11 -3.97 -40.80 -23.19
C SER A 11 -4.81 -41.39 -24.30
N VAL A 12 -5.87 -40.70 -24.71
CA VAL A 12 -6.75 -41.06 -25.80
C VAL A 12 -7.02 -39.84 -26.68
N VAL A 13 -7.14 -40.06 -27.99
CA VAL A 13 -7.58 -39.00 -28.90
C VAL A 13 -9.10 -39.10 -29.04
N LEU A 14 -9.82 -38.03 -28.75
CA LEU A 14 -11.26 -37.96 -28.82
C LEU A 14 -11.73 -36.89 -29.81
N PRO A 15 -12.80 -37.18 -30.62
CA PRO A 15 -13.41 -36.15 -31.46
C PRO A 15 -13.93 -34.98 -30.62
N LEU A 16 -13.64 -33.73 -31.05
CA LEU A 16 -14.17 -32.55 -30.38
C LEU A 16 -15.67 -32.50 -30.32
N ALA A 17 -16.34 -33.13 -31.29
CA ALA A 17 -17.78 -33.28 -31.31
C ALA A 17 -18.34 -34.09 -30.12
N ASP A 18 -17.51 -34.96 -29.52
CA ASP A 18 -17.91 -35.77 -28.35
C ASP A 18 -17.60 -35.10 -27.02
N LEU A 19 -16.87 -33.99 -27.04
CA LEU A 19 -16.51 -33.20 -25.84
C LEU A 19 -17.56 -32.13 -25.56
N GLU A 20 -17.88 -31.94 -24.29
CA GLU A 20 -18.76 -30.87 -23.83
C GLU A 20 -18.16 -30.12 -22.64
N ARG A 21 -18.26 -28.78 -22.65
CA ARG A 21 -17.92 -27.96 -21.48
C ARG A 21 -18.79 -28.33 -20.29
N ASN A 22 -18.20 -28.28 -19.08
CA ASN A 22 -18.98 -28.41 -17.86
C ASN A 22 -19.87 -27.17 -17.65
N LYS A 23 -21.18 -27.35 -17.91
CA LYS A 23 -22.26 -26.37 -17.68
C LYS A 23 -23.13 -26.74 -16.48
N GLY A 24 -22.70 -27.71 -15.63
CA GLY A 24 -23.48 -28.24 -14.52
C GLY A 24 -24.26 -29.52 -14.88
N GLN A 25 -23.93 -30.21 -15.97
CA GLN A 25 -24.66 -31.44 -16.40
C GLN A 25 -24.47 -32.59 -15.43
N ILE A 26 -23.44 -32.62 -14.61
CA ILE A 26 -23.19 -33.62 -13.58
C ILE A 26 -23.80 -33.10 -12.27
N ASN A 27 -24.77 -33.86 -11.72
CA ASN A 27 -25.42 -33.46 -10.48
C ASN A 27 -24.38 -33.27 -9.34
N GLY A 28 -24.45 -32.14 -8.66
CA GLY A 28 -23.48 -31.76 -7.60
C GLY A 28 -22.15 -31.21 -8.08
N LEU A 29 -21.85 -31.18 -9.39
CA LEU A 29 -20.68 -30.53 -9.95
C LEU A 29 -21.06 -29.16 -10.53
N PRO A 30 -20.63 -28.03 -9.94
CA PRO A 30 -20.86 -26.70 -10.48
C PRO A 30 -20.20 -26.52 -11.87
N LYS A 31 -20.67 -25.53 -12.64
CA LYS A 31 -19.99 -25.13 -13.88
C LYS A 31 -18.54 -24.69 -13.58
N ASN A 32 -17.64 -24.85 -14.55
CA ASN A 32 -16.25 -24.42 -14.42
C ASN A 32 -16.22 -22.87 -14.24
N PRO A 33 -15.63 -22.34 -13.16
CA PRO A 33 -15.64 -20.92 -12.87
C PRO A 33 -14.60 -20.12 -13.68
N ARG A 34 -13.64 -20.77 -14.34
CA ARG A 34 -12.55 -20.09 -15.05
C ARG A 34 -13.03 -19.41 -16.32
N ILE A 35 -12.65 -18.14 -16.47
CA ILE A 35 -12.86 -17.35 -17.68
C ILE A 35 -11.50 -16.92 -18.24
N ILE A 36 -11.44 -16.57 -19.52
CA ILE A 36 -10.25 -16.03 -20.18
C ILE A 36 -10.64 -14.75 -20.93
N LYS A 37 -9.82 -13.70 -20.85
CA LYS A 37 -10.01 -12.47 -21.60
C LYS A 37 -9.58 -12.66 -23.05
N ASN A 38 -10.17 -11.88 -23.98
CA ASN A 38 -9.93 -12.01 -25.43
C ASN A 38 -8.46 -11.97 -25.83
N ALA A 39 -7.67 -11.07 -25.24
CA ALA A 39 -6.22 -10.97 -25.53
C ALA A 39 -5.46 -12.25 -25.11
N ALA A 40 -5.68 -12.75 -23.88
CA ALA A 40 -5.06 -13.99 -23.40
C ALA A 40 -5.54 -15.22 -24.20
N PHE A 41 -6.77 -15.21 -24.69
CA PHE A 41 -7.27 -16.28 -25.54
C PHE A 41 -6.62 -16.28 -26.93
N ALA A 42 -6.36 -15.11 -27.50
CA ALA A 42 -5.58 -14.99 -28.75
C ALA A 42 -4.16 -15.53 -28.60
N LYS A 43 -3.48 -15.22 -27.48
CA LYS A 43 -2.14 -15.77 -27.17
C LYS A 43 -2.18 -17.30 -27.01
N LEU A 44 -3.22 -17.84 -26.36
CA LEU A 44 -3.39 -19.29 -26.24
C LEU A 44 -3.54 -19.97 -27.60
N LYS A 45 -4.32 -19.41 -28.54
CA LYS A 45 -4.47 -19.95 -29.91
C LYS A 45 -3.12 -19.95 -30.63
N LYS A 46 -2.43 -18.82 -30.59
CA LYS A 46 -1.09 -18.70 -31.20
C LYS A 46 -0.10 -19.69 -30.58
N SER A 47 -0.08 -19.87 -29.27
CA SER A 47 0.77 -20.87 -28.61
C SER A 47 0.50 -22.30 -29.06
N ILE A 48 -0.77 -22.65 -29.38
CA ILE A 48 -1.13 -23.95 -29.90
C ILE A 48 -0.68 -24.09 -31.35
N GLU A 49 -0.76 -23.04 -32.18
CA GLU A 49 -0.30 -23.03 -33.56
C GLU A 49 1.23 -23.16 -33.63
N ASP A 50 1.94 -22.42 -32.77
CA ASP A 50 3.41 -22.38 -32.75
C ASP A 50 4.04 -23.70 -32.21
N ASN A 51 3.35 -24.34 -31.23
CA ASN A 51 3.85 -25.55 -30.55
C ASN A 51 2.74 -26.59 -30.36
N PRO A 52 2.22 -27.21 -31.42
CA PRO A 52 1.06 -28.11 -31.31
C PRO A 52 1.37 -29.40 -30.51
N GLU A 53 2.63 -29.81 -30.41
CA GLU A 53 3.07 -30.93 -29.57
C GLU A 53 2.80 -30.71 -28.07
N MET A 54 2.70 -29.45 -27.61
CA MET A 54 2.34 -29.16 -26.23
C MET A 54 0.96 -29.64 -25.84
N LEU A 55 0.06 -29.89 -26.79
CA LEU A 55 -1.22 -30.50 -26.53
C LEU A 55 -1.11 -31.92 -25.97
N ALA A 56 -0.09 -32.68 -26.38
CA ALA A 56 0.18 -34.02 -25.86
C ALA A 56 0.71 -34.00 -24.42
N TYR A 57 1.39 -32.93 -24.00
CA TYR A 57 1.88 -32.77 -22.64
C TYR A 57 0.81 -32.18 -21.70
N ARG A 58 -0.17 -31.44 -22.23
CA ARG A 58 -1.23 -30.78 -21.48
C ARG A 58 -2.60 -31.17 -21.98
N GLU A 59 -2.92 -32.46 -21.92
CA GLU A 59 -4.17 -33.07 -22.42
C GLU A 59 -5.41 -32.52 -21.71
N ILE A 60 -6.57 -32.61 -22.39
CA ILE A 60 -7.87 -32.22 -21.82
C ILE A 60 -8.32 -33.30 -20.85
N LEU A 61 -8.62 -32.94 -19.60
CA LEU A 61 -9.15 -33.88 -18.60
C LEU A 61 -10.64 -33.97 -18.71
N VAL A 62 -11.18 -35.21 -18.95
CA VAL A 62 -12.58 -35.42 -19.22
C VAL A 62 -13.18 -36.53 -18.36
N TYR A 63 -14.50 -36.46 -18.11
CA TYR A 63 -15.28 -37.48 -17.44
C TYR A 63 -16.42 -37.96 -18.36
N LYS A 64 -16.53 -39.26 -18.57
CA LYS A 64 -17.53 -39.83 -19.47
C LYS A 64 -18.91 -39.81 -18.82
N LYS A 65 -19.92 -39.19 -19.48
CA LYS A 65 -21.33 -39.19 -19.09
C LYS A 65 -22.22 -39.57 -20.28
N GLY A 66 -22.73 -40.78 -20.25
CA GLY A 66 -23.49 -41.32 -21.37
C GLY A 66 -22.66 -41.43 -22.65
N LYS A 67 -23.09 -40.77 -23.73
CA LYS A 67 -22.39 -40.76 -25.01
C LYS A 67 -21.36 -39.65 -25.15
N LYS A 68 -21.31 -38.71 -24.19
CA LYS A 68 -20.44 -37.53 -24.23
C LYS A 68 -19.38 -37.56 -23.13
N TYR A 69 -18.35 -36.71 -23.29
CA TYR A 69 -17.29 -36.50 -22.33
C TYR A 69 -17.33 -35.06 -21.81
N ILE A 70 -17.59 -34.90 -20.52
CA ILE A 70 -17.65 -33.60 -19.87
C ILE A 70 -16.24 -33.15 -19.48
N ILE A 71 -15.85 -31.99 -19.91
CA ILE A 71 -14.52 -31.41 -19.65
C ILE A 71 -14.44 -30.94 -18.19
N ILE A 72 -13.53 -31.53 -17.45
CA ILE A 72 -13.20 -31.19 -16.05
C ILE A 72 -12.07 -30.18 -16.01
N GLY A 73 -11.03 -30.35 -16.85
CA GLY A 73 -9.90 -29.43 -17.01
C GLY A 73 -9.56 -29.20 -18.48
N GLY A 74 -9.07 -28.00 -18.85
CA GLY A 74 -8.71 -27.67 -20.23
C GLY A 74 -9.82 -27.03 -21.06
N ASN A 75 -10.84 -26.41 -20.47
CA ASN A 75 -11.97 -25.79 -21.20
C ASN A 75 -11.51 -24.74 -22.23
N MET A 76 -10.47 -23.93 -21.92
CA MET A 76 -9.98 -22.90 -22.82
C MET A 76 -9.25 -23.51 -24.02
N ARG A 77 -8.46 -24.58 -23.80
CA ARG A 77 -7.81 -25.35 -24.90
C ARG A 77 -8.85 -25.95 -25.84
N PHE A 78 -9.93 -26.53 -25.32
CA PHE A 78 -11.04 -27.04 -26.13
C PHE A 78 -11.65 -25.96 -27.03
N GLU A 79 -11.94 -24.76 -26.50
CA GLU A 79 -12.49 -23.67 -27.32
C GLU A 79 -11.45 -23.17 -28.35
N ALA A 80 -10.18 -23.08 -27.98
CA ALA A 80 -9.11 -22.71 -28.90
C ALA A 80 -8.99 -23.72 -30.04
N LEU A 81 -8.99 -25.01 -29.75
CA LEU A 81 -8.94 -26.07 -30.77
C LEU A 81 -10.13 -26.01 -31.75
N LYS A 82 -11.35 -25.72 -31.23
CA LYS A 82 -12.51 -25.51 -32.09
C LYS A 82 -12.35 -24.35 -33.05
N GLU A 83 -11.88 -23.19 -32.56
CA GLU A 83 -11.66 -22.00 -33.38
C GLU A 83 -10.53 -22.18 -34.38
N LEU A 84 -9.51 -22.98 -34.04
CA LEU A 84 -8.41 -23.34 -34.94
C LEU A 84 -8.76 -24.44 -35.94
N GLY A 85 -10.00 -24.99 -35.89
CA GLY A 85 -10.47 -25.99 -36.87
C GLY A 85 -9.99 -27.43 -36.64
N TYR A 86 -9.47 -27.73 -35.44
CA TYR A 86 -9.11 -29.10 -35.10
C TYR A 86 -10.40 -29.97 -35.01
N THR A 87 -10.29 -31.25 -35.39
CA THR A 87 -11.39 -32.23 -35.30
C THR A 87 -11.32 -33.05 -34.04
N ASP A 88 -10.14 -33.22 -33.49
CA ASP A 88 -9.83 -34.12 -32.39
C ASP A 88 -8.94 -33.42 -31.33
N ALA A 89 -8.91 -33.99 -30.14
CA ALA A 89 -8.03 -33.51 -29.07
C ALA A 89 -7.47 -34.68 -28.23
N PRO A 90 -6.21 -34.57 -27.76
CA PRO A 90 -5.68 -35.50 -26.78
C PRO A 90 -6.33 -35.29 -25.42
N CYS A 91 -6.81 -36.36 -24.84
CA CYS A 91 -7.60 -36.34 -23.62
C CYS A 91 -7.16 -37.41 -22.62
N LYS A 92 -7.32 -37.11 -21.33
CA LYS A 92 -7.28 -38.10 -20.25
C LYS A 92 -8.68 -38.35 -19.70
N VAL A 93 -9.13 -39.59 -19.80
CA VAL A 93 -10.47 -39.99 -19.32
C VAL A 93 -10.40 -40.43 -17.87
N LEU A 94 -11.12 -39.71 -17.01
CA LEU A 94 -11.27 -40.08 -15.61
C LEU A 94 -12.03 -41.38 -15.43
N PRO A 95 -11.66 -42.20 -14.42
CA PRO A 95 -12.37 -43.45 -14.15
C PRO A 95 -13.86 -43.22 -13.85
N ALA A 96 -14.72 -44.15 -14.31
CA ALA A 96 -16.17 -44.05 -14.06
C ALA A 96 -16.56 -43.99 -12.56
N LYS A 97 -15.70 -44.50 -11.68
CA LYS A 97 -15.88 -44.48 -10.22
C LYS A 97 -15.44 -43.19 -9.54
N THR A 98 -14.96 -42.16 -10.30
CA THR A 98 -14.58 -40.88 -9.75
C THR A 98 -15.76 -40.19 -9.11
N THR A 99 -15.67 -39.84 -7.83
CA THR A 99 -16.76 -39.19 -7.09
C THR A 99 -16.97 -37.73 -7.49
N VAL A 100 -18.13 -37.17 -7.19
CA VAL A 100 -18.45 -35.77 -7.48
C VAL A 100 -17.50 -34.85 -6.70
N GLU A 101 -17.13 -35.19 -5.46
CA GLU A 101 -16.17 -34.45 -4.65
C GLU A 101 -14.81 -34.45 -5.33
N GLN A 102 -14.37 -35.57 -5.89
CA GLN A 102 -13.11 -35.63 -6.63
C GLN A 102 -13.17 -34.80 -7.92
N LEU A 103 -14.30 -34.84 -8.66
CA LEU A 103 -14.48 -34.01 -9.86
C LEU A 103 -14.43 -32.53 -9.52
N ARG A 104 -15.05 -32.08 -8.42
CA ARG A 104 -14.98 -30.72 -7.91
C ARG A 104 -13.54 -30.33 -7.58
N ALA A 105 -12.85 -31.20 -6.83
CA ALA A 105 -11.45 -30.96 -6.46
C ALA A 105 -10.53 -30.86 -7.69
N TYR A 106 -10.71 -31.72 -8.70
CA TYR A 106 -9.91 -31.69 -9.93
C TYR A 106 -10.19 -30.44 -10.76
N THR A 107 -11.46 -30.00 -10.87
CA THR A 107 -11.81 -28.75 -11.54
C THR A 107 -11.07 -27.55 -10.95
N ILE A 108 -10.97 -27.47 -9.63
CA ILE A 108 -10.25 -26.36 -8.97
C ILE A 108 -8.74 -26.55 -9.07
N LYS A 109 -8.21 -27.74 -8.79
CA LYS A 109 -6.76 -28.02 -8.81
C LYS A 109 -6.13 -27.83 -10.20
N ASP A 110 -6.85 -28.18 -11.27
CA ASP A 110 -6.38 -27.96 -12.65
C ASP A 110 -6.27 -26.46 -13.01
N ASN A 111 -6.99 -25.61 -12.27
CA ASN A 111 -7.00 -24.17 -12.45
C ASN A 111 -6.16 -23.40 -11.42
N ALA A 112 -5.68 -24.07 -10.37
CA ALA A 112 -4.87 -23.47 -9.30
C ALA A 112 -3.38 -23.55 -9.66
N GLY A 113 -2.72 -22.41 -9.70
CA GLY A 113 -1.27 -22.35 -9.74
C GLY A 113 -0.68 -22.64 -8.35
N PHE A 114 0.18 -23.65 -8.24
CA PHE A 114 0.85 -24.02 -6.97
C PHE A 114 2.28 -23.51 -6.91
N GLY A 115 2.66 -22.54 -7.70
CA GLY A 115 3.98 -21.93 -7.68
C GLY A 115 3.87 -20.43 -7.89
N GLU A 116 4.85 -19.72 -7.39
CA GLU A 116 5.09 -18.33 -7.71
C GLU A 116 6.26 -18.25 -8.68
N TRP A 117 6.22 -17.28 -9.60
CA TRP A 117 7.33 -17.01 -10.48
C TRP A 117 8.40 -16.24 -9.74
N ASN A 118 9.66 -16.64 -9.86
CA ASN A 118 10.77 -15.75 -9.58
C ASN A 118 10.88 -14.76 -10.73
N TYR A 119 10.31 -13.58 -10.57
CA TYR A 119 10.28 -12.57 -11.63
C TYR A 119 11.66 -11.97 -11.94
N GLU A 120 12.59 -12.01 -10.99
CA GLU A 120 13.96 -11.59 -11.21
C GLU A 120 14.70 -12.54 -12.17
N ASP A 121 14.59 -13.85 -11.95
CA ASP A 121 15.14 -14.85 -12.87
C ASP A 121 14.45 -14.75 -14.25
N LEU A 122 13.12 -14.57 -14.29
CA LEU A 122 12.39 -14.39 -15.55
C LEU A 122 12.86 -13.16 -16.33
N ALA A 123 13.06 -12.03 -15.65
CA ALA A 123 13.51 -10.79 -16.29
C ALA A 123 14.96 -10.86 -16.79
N ASN A 124 15.83 -11.56 -16.05
CA ASN A 124 17.27 -11.58 -16.34
C ASN A 124 17.70 -12.72 -17.24
N GLU A 125 16.97 -13.87 -17.26
CA GLU A 125 17.41 -15.08 -17.94
C GLU A 125 16.48 -15.51 -19.10
N TRP A 126 15.28 -14.91 -19.21
CA TRP A 126 14.27 -15.32 -20.18
C TRP A 126 13.95 -14.20 -21.17
N ASP A 127 13.70 -14.59 -22.42
CA ASP A 127 13.34 -13.64 -23.48
C ASP A 127 11.97 -13.01 -23.25
N ALA A 128 11.91 -11.66 -23.25
CA ALA A 128 10.70 -10.90 -22.96
C ALA A 128 9.57 -11.19 -23.97
N ALA A 129 9.90 -11.41 -25.25
CA ALA A 129 8.91 -11.72 -26.27
C ALA A 129 8.33 -13.14 -26.06
N LEU A 130 9.15 -14.08 -25.59
CA LEU A 130 8.71 -15.42 -25.22
C LEU A 130 7.77 -15.36 -24.00
N LEU A 131 8.12 -14.59 -22.98
CA LEU A 131 7.30 -14.41 -21.77
C LEU A 131 5.94 -13.78 -22.12
N ASP A 132 5.94 -12.74 -22.97
CA ASP A 132 4.71 -12.12 -23.46
C ASP A 132 3.86 -13.09 -24.28
N ALA A 133 4.47 -13.87 -25.17
CA ALA A 133 3.77 -14.90 -25.95
C ALA A 133 3.13 -15.97 -25.07
N CYS A 134 3.76 -16.32 -23.94
CA CYS A 134 3.24 -17.23 -22.93
C CYS A 134 2.20 -16.59 -21.99
N ASN A 135 1.86 -15.32 -22.17
CA ASN A 135 0.99 -14.53 -21.29
C ASN A 135 1.49 -14.51 -19.83
N ILE A 136 2.81 -14.53 -19.67
CA ILE A 136 3.48 -14.28 -18.41
C ILE A 136 3.82 -12.79 -18.42
N GLU A 137 3.01 -12.01 -17.71
CA GLU A 137 3.35 -10.63 -17.41
C GLU A 137 4.45 -10.69 -16.34
N VAL A 138 5.69 -10.51 -16.76
CA VAL A 138 6.72 -10.06 -15.83
C VAL A 138 6.30 -8.65 -15.47
N PRO A 139 5.97 -8.35 -14.21
CA PRO A 139 5.77 -6.97 -13.82
C PRO A 139 7.01 -6.24 -14.31
N GLU A 140 6.85 -5.13 -15.02
CA GLU A 140 7.98 -4.28 -15.35
C GLU A 140 8.77 -4.17 -14.06
N LEU A 141 9.93 -4.80 -14.02
CA LEU A 141 10.93 -4.46 -13.04
C LEU A 141 11.13 -3.00 -13.38
N ASP A 142 10.70 -2.14 -12.45
CA ASP A 142 10.92 -0.72 -12.57
C ASP A 142 12.41 -0.57 -12.87
N THR A 143 12.75 -0.48 -14.16
CA THR A 143 14.12 -0.24 -14.61
C THR A 143 14.51 1.20 -14.28
N ASP A 144 13.56 2.01 -13.83
CA ASP A 144 13.74 3.23 -13.05
C ASP A 144 14.09 2.96 -11.56
N ALA A 145 14.26 1.71 -11.14
CA ALA A 145 14.98 1.36 -9.90
C ALA A 145 16.48 1.73 -9.95
N ALA A 146 16.94 2.32 -11.06
CA ALA A 146 18.15 3.10 -11.10
C ALA A 146 17.94 4.36 -10.24
N ILE A 147 18.26 4.25 -8.93
CA ILE A 147 18.35 5.38 -7.99
C ILE A 147 17.00 6.13 -7.93
N GLU A 148 15.99 5.54 -7.27
CA GLU A 148 14.88 6.37 -6.82
C GLU A 148 15.46 7.43 -5.88
N ASP A 149 15.20 8.70 -6.20
CA ASP A 149 15.61 9.81 -5.36
C ASP A 149 15.07 9.56 -3.95
N GLU A 150 15.95 9.54 -2.97
CA GLU A 150 15.54 9.51 -1.57
C GLU A 150 15.04 10.90 -1.18
N ALA A 151 13.97 10.96 -0.40
CA ALA A 151 13.54 12.22 0.15
C ALA A 151 14.58 12.74 1.14
N GLU A 152 14.94 14.01 1.02
CA GLU A 152 15.88 14.68 1.91
C GLU A 152 15.15 15.70 2.78
N GLU A 153 15.68 15.94 4.00
CA GLU A 153 15.12 16.94 4.90
C GLU A 153 15.29 18.34 4.31
N ASP A 154 14.20 19.12 4.28
CA ASP A 154 14.19 20.47 3.69
C ASP A 154 14.62 21.57 4.66
N ASN A 155 14.82 21.23 5.95
CA ASN A 155 15.22 22.16 7.02
C ASN A 155 14.34 23.43 7.12
N TYR A 156 13.07 23.35 6.72
CA TYR A 156 12.14 24.47 6.72
C TYR A 156 11.71 24.82 8.15
N ASP A 157 11.84 26.10 8.52
CA ASP A 157 11.37 26.61 9.81
C ASP A 157 9.86 26.84 9.79
N VAL A 158 9.11 25.82 10.22
CA VAL A 158 7.65 25.86 10.28
C VAL A 158 7.16 26.92 11.26
N GLU A 159 7.76 27.01 12.46
CA GLU A 159 7.34 27.96 13.50
C GLU A 159 7.54 29.40 13.10
N GLY A 160 8.74 29.74 12.63
CA GLY A 160 9.07 31.08 12.17
C GLY A 160 8.23 31.53 10.97
N ASN A 161 7.70 30.60 10.19
CA ASN A 161 6.89 30.88 8.99
C ASN A 161 5.38 30.70 9.17
N THR A 162 4.89 30.24 10.35
CA THR A 162 3.46 30.13 10.62
C THR A 162 2.87 31.53 10.91
N PRO A 163 1.95 32.01 10.08
CA PRO A 163 1.35 33.31 10.30
C PRO A 163 0.35 33.25 11.49
N THR A 164 0.14 34.37 12.15
CA THR A 164 -0.87 34.49 13.21
C THR A 164 -2.29 34.62 12.65
N LYS A 165 -2.42 34.95 11.38
CA LYS A 165 -3.68 35.09 10.66
C LYS A 165 -3.47 34.76 9.20
N SER A 166 -4.41 34.05 8.59
CA SER A 166 -4.45 33.73 7.16
C SER A 166 -5.60 34.46 6.47
N ASP A 167 -5.41 34.76 5.19
CA ASP A 167 -6.47 35.25 4.29
C ASP A 167 -7.21 34.12 3.58
N HIS A 168 -6.78 32.87 3.81
CA HIS A 168 -7.44 31.68 3.28
C HIS A 168 -8.63 31.28 4.18
N ARG A 169 -9.58 30.57 3.57
CA ARG A 169 -10.82 30.14 4.24
C ARG A 169 -11.13 28.69 3.89
N GLU A 170 -11.97 28.08 4.69
CA GLU A 170 -12.50 26.75 4.43
C GLU A 170 -13.08 26.64 3.02
N GLY A 171 -12.76 25.55 2.34
CA GLY A 171 -13.11 25.27 0.95
C GLY A 171 -12.10 25.78 -0.10
N ASP A 172 -11.11 26.59 0.27
CA ASP A 172 -10.09 27.05 -0.68
C ASP A 172 -9.23 25.92 -1.20
N ILE A 173 -9.08 25.84 -2.53
CA ILE A 173 -8.31 24.81 -3.23
C ILE A 173 -7.09 25.43 -3.89
N PHE A 174 -5.95 24.77 -3.74
CA PHE A 174 -4.67 25.20 -4.29
C PHE A 174 -4.05 24.09 -5.14
N MET A 175 -3.43 24.47 -6.25
CA MET A 175 -2.52 23.64 -7.04
C MET A 175 -1.08 23.98 -6.71
N LEU A 176 -0.29 22.99 -6.34
CA LEU A 176 1.14 23.08 -6.07
C LEU A 176 1.85 22.18 -7.09
N GLY A 177 2.13 22.72 -8.28
CA GLY A 177 2.55 21.89 -9.41
C GLY A 177 1.51 20.81 -9.74
N ARG A 178 1.85 19.55 -9.55
CA ARG A 178 0.95 18.38 -9.73
C ARG A 178 0.11 18.06 -8.49
N HIS A 179 0.44 18.62 -7.32
CA HIS A 179 -0.25 18.33 -6.07
C HIS A 179 -1.48 19.21 -5.90
N LYS A 180 -2.38 18.77 -5.00
CA LYS A 180 -3.55 19.55 -4.58
C LYS A 180 -3.59 19.69 -3.07
N LEU A 181 -3.91 20.89 -2.61
CA LEU A 181 -4.21 21.17 -1.21
C LEU A 181 -5.62 21.77 -1.13
N ILE A 182 -6.42 21.35 -0.16
CA ILE A 182 -7.67 22.00 0.21
C ILE A 182 -7.65 22.42 1.68
N CYS A 183 -8.08 23.65 1.96
CA CYS A 183 -8.34 24.09 3.33
C CYS A 183 -9.71 23.57 3.74
N GLY A 184 -9.78 22.59 4.68
CA GLY A 184 -11.06 21.99 5.05
C GLY A 184 -10.99 20.86 6.05
N ASP A 185 -12.14 20.31 6.40
CA ASP A 185 -12.26 19.25 7.38
C ASP A 185 -12.31 17.88 6.70
N SER A 186 -11.38 16.99 7.05
CA SER A 186 -11.32 15.62 6.54
C SER A 186 -12.50 14.74 6.97
N THR A 187 -13.30 15.18 7.93
CA THR A 187 -14.54 14.48 8.32
C THR A 187 -15.75 14.85 7.44
N ASP A 188 -15.64 15.83 6.54
CA ASP A 188 -16.69 16.16 5.59
C ASP A 188 -16.60 15.26 4.32
N PRO A 189 -17.53 14.31 4.13
CA PRO A 189 -17.51 13.41 2.97
C PRO A 189 -17.75 14.15 1.64
N THR A 190 -18.51 15.23 1.65
CA THR A 190 -18.81 16.02 0.45
C THR A 190 -17.56 16.77 -0.01
N LEU A 191 -16.84 17.37 0.92
CA LEU A 191 -15.57 18.04 0.66
C LEU A 191 -14.57 17.05 0.04
N ILE A 192 -14.37 15.88 0.67
CA ILE A 192 -13.41 14.87 0.21
C ILE A 192 -13.76 14.36 -1.20
N THR A 193 -15.00 13.98 -1.43
CA THR A 193 -15.41 13.45 -2.74
C THR A 193 -15.34 14.48 -3.85
N THR A 194 -15.71 15.72 -3.58
CA THR A 194 -15.62 16.82 -4.56
C THR A 194 -14.16 17.19 -4.84
N PHE A 195 -13.30 17.19 -3.83
CA PHE A 195 -11.86 17.45 -3.96
C PHE A 195 -11.15 16.42 -4.85
N PHE A 196 -11.51 15.16 -4.74
CA PHE A 196 -10.96 14.08 -5.56
C PHE A 196 -11.57 14.04 -6.98
N GLY A 197 -12.86 14.36 -7.14
CA GLY A 197 -13.57 14.23 -8.41
C GLY A 197 -13.57 12.78 -8.92
N ASP A 198 -12.99 12.55 -10.10
CA ASP A 198 -12.85 11.22 -10.73
C ASP A 198 -11.57 10.45 -10.34
N LYS A 199 -10.73 11.04 -9.52
CA LYS A 199 -9.46 10.44 -9.08
C LYS A 199 -9.63 9.57 -7.84
N ASN A 200 -8.67 8.68 -7.63
CA ASN A 200 -8.59 7.85 -6.43
C ASN A 200 -7.13 7.80 -5.95
N ALA A 201 -6.95 7.69 -4.63
CA ALA A 201 -5.65 7.52 -4.03
C ALA A 201 -5.17 6.06 -4.12
N GLU A 202 -3.93 5.84 -4.46
CA GLU A 202 -3.23 4.57 -4.41
C GLU A 202 -2.63 4.27 -3.03
N LEU A 203 -2.38 5.32 -2.26
CA LEU A 203 -1.77 5.23 -0.93
C LEU A 203 -2.33 6.32 -0.02
N ILE A 204 -2.53 6.00 1.26
CA ILE A 204 -2.80 6.96 2.32
C ILE A 204 -1.61 6.97 3.28
N VAL A 205 -1.08 8.15 3.58
CA VAL A 205 -0.06 8.36 4.63
C VAL A 205 -0.54 9.52 5.48
N THR A 206 -0.78 9.28 6.77
CA THR A 206 -1.50 10.25 7.60
C THR A 206 -1.08 10.25 9.07
N ASP A 207 -1.13 11.43 9.66
CA ASP A 207 -0.78 11.72 11.05
C ASP A 207 -1.92 12.50 11.74
N PRO A 208 -3.02 11.81 12.12
CA PRO A 208 -4.18 12.45 12.75
C PRO A 208 -3.84 13.05 14.12
N PRO A 209 -4.66 13.98 14.67
CA PRO A 209 -4.53 14.43 16.05
C PRO A 209 -4.50 13.26 17.05
N TYR A 210 -3.68 13.36 18.10
CA TYR A 210 -3.43 12.27 19.06
C TYR A 210 -4.31 12.29 20.31
N ASN A 211 -5.18 13.28 20.44
CA ASN A 211 -6.05 13.48 21.60
C ASN A 211 -5.28 13.59 22.93
N VAL A 212 -4.14 14.29 22.93
CA VAL A 212 -3.24 14.39 24.08
C VAL A 212 -3.27 15.72 24.80
N ASN A 213 -4.09 16.67 24.32
CA ASN A 213 -4.30 18.00 24.91
C ASN A 213 -2.98 18.76 25.16
N TYR A 214 -2.20 18.95 24.11
CA TYR A 214 -0.85 19.54 24.17
C TYR A 214 -0.84 20.96 24.76
N GLY A 215 -1.82 21.81 24.45
CA GLY A 215 -1.86 23.18 24.91
C GLY A 215 -1.97 23.29 26.42
N ASP A 216 -2.90 22.57 27.01
CA ASP A 216 -3.11 22.60 28.49
C ASP A 216 -1.89 22.02 29.22
N LYS A 217 -1.29 20.94 28.70
CA LYS A 217 -0.04 20.38 29.23
C LYS A 217 1.12 21.37 29.17
N ASN A 218 1.27 22.07 28.05
CA ASN A 218 2.32 23.06 27.88
C ASN A 218 2.09 24.25 28.82
N ALA A 219 0.84 24.68 29.00
CA ALA A 219 0.48 25.73 29.96
C ALA A 219 0.84 25.33 31.39
N GLU A 220 0.55 24.09 31.80
CA GLU A 220 0.92 23.58 33.13
C GLU A 220 2.44 23.51 33.32
N LEU A 221 3.17 23.03 32.30
CA LEU A 221 4.63 22.93 32.32
C LEU A 221 5.28 24.32 32.36
N ASN A 222 4.78 25.28 31.57
CA ASN A 222 5.27 26.66 31.57
C ASN A 222 5.06 27.33 32.95
N LYS A 223 3.93 27.03 33.63
CA LYS A 223 3.69 27.50 35.01
C LYS A 223 4.64 26.87 36.02
N ALA A 224 5.03 25.62 35.81
CA ALA A 224 5.87 24.86 36.72
C ALA A 224 7.37 25.20 36.62
N ASP A 225 7.88 25.42 35.40
CA ASP A 225 9.32 25.60 35.15
C ASP A 225 9.69 26.95 34.50
N GLY A 226 8.72 27.84 34.23
CA GLY A 226 8.94 29.13 33.58
C GLY A 226 9.32 29.04 32.10
N GLY A 227 9.00 27.88 31.47
CA GLY A 227 9.26 27.64 30.04
C GLY A 227 8.40 28.55 29.15
N LYS A 228 8.73 28.55 27.85
CA LYS A 228 7.99 29.30 26.80
C LYS A 228 7.45 28.36 25.73
N ARG A 229 6.90 27.19 26.16
CA ARG A 229 6.26 26.23 25.23
C ARG A 229 5.00 26.83 24.65
N ILE A 230 4.67 26.46 23.43
CA ILE A 230 3.46 26.92 22.74
C ILE A 230 2.24 26.34 23.47
N GLU A 231 1.33 27.22 23.91
CA GLU A 231 0.10 26.86 24.63
C GLU A 231 -1.13 26.75 23.69
N LYS A 232 -0.90 26.81 22.35
CA LYS A 232 -1.98 26.66 21.36
C LYS A 232 -2.41 25.19 21.30
N ASN A 233 -3.70 24.94 21.56
CA ASN A 233 -4.29 23.62 21.36
C ASN A 233 -4.40 23.31 19.87
N ILE A 234 -4.05 22.08 19.49
CA ILE A 234 -4.39 21.52 18.17
C ILE A 234 -5.91 21.29 18.19
N GLU A 235 -6.61 21.70 17.16
CA GLU A 235 -8.03 21.46 17.04
C GLU A 235 -8.31 19.94 17.04
N ASN A 236 -9.34 19.50 17.77
CA ASN A 236 -9.69 18.09 17.98
C ASN A 236 -8.70 17.26 18.83
N ASP A 237 -7.80 17.90 19.61
CA ASP A 237 -6.83 17.19 20.46
C ASP A 237 -7.27 17.02 21.93
N ALA A 238 -8.53 17.35 22.27
CA ALA A 238 -9.09 17.27 23.62
C ALA A 238 -10.53 16.72 23.61
N MET A 239 -10.75 15.60 22.94
CA MET A 239 -12.07 14.96 22.82
C MET A 239 -12.30 13.89 23.88
N THR A 240 -13.58 13.57 24.16
CA THR A 240 -13.91 12.34 24.89
C THR A 240 -13.51 11.10 24.06
N PRO A 241 -13.20 9.96 24.69
CA PRO A 241 -12.80 8.75 23.95
C PRO A 241 -13.81 8.33 22.87
N ALA A 242 -15.11 8.46 23.13
CA ALA A 242 -16.15 8.13 22.17
C ALA A 242 -16.17 9.09 20.96
N ALA A 243 -16.11 10.40 21.21
CA ALA A 243 -16.08 11.42 20.16
C ALA A 243 -14.79 11.31 19.34
N PHE A 244 -13.65 10.99 19.97
CA PHE A 244 -12.39 10.80 19.28
C PHE A 244 -12.43 9.58 18.35
N LYS A 245 -12.98 8.46 18.80
CA LYS A 245 -13.17 7.28 17.96
C LYS A 245 -14.09 7.56 16.77
N GLU A 246 -15.19 8.29 16.99
CA GLU A 246 -16.11 8.69 15.92
C GLU A 246 -15.43 9.60 14.90
N PHE A 247 -14.65 10.58 15.35
CA PHE A 247 -13.84 11.45 14.52
C PHE A 247 -12.87 10.65 13.61
N LEU A 248 -12.07 9.75 14.20
CA LEU A 248 -11.14 8.91 13.45
C LEU A 248 -11.88 8.01 12.45
N THR A 249 -12.96 7.38 12.89
CA THR A 249 -13.76 6.48 12.03
C THR A 249 -14.32 7.23 10.82
N THR A 250 -14.83 8.44 11.02
CA THR A 250 -15.38 9.27 9.95
C THR A 250 -14.29 9.70 8.95
N ALA A 251 -13.17 10.21 9.44
CA ALA A 251 -12.06 10.63 8.59
C ALA A 251 -11.48 9.45 7.77
N PHE A 252 -11.30 8.29 8.42
CA PHE A 252 -10.80 7.10 7.72
C PHE A 252 -11.83 6.52 6.73
N ALA A 253 -13.13 6.60 7.02
CA ALA A 253 -14.17 6.20 6.08
C ALA A 253 -14.19 7.10 4.83
N ASN A 254 -14.03 8.41 5.01
CA ASN A 254 -13.91 9.35 3.90
C ASN A 254 -12.64 9.07 3.07
N ALA A 255 -11.51 8.79 3.72
CA ALA A 255 -10.29 8.37 3.04
C ALA A 255 -10.49 7.05 2.27
N ALA A 256 -11.19 6.08 2.87
CA ALA A 256 -11.51 4.82 2.21
C ALA A 256 -12.40 5.02 0.98
N GLN A 257 -13.33 5.98 1.01
CA GLN A 257 -14.22 6.26 -0.11
C GLN A 257 -13.46 6.67 -1.38
N VAL A 258 -12.40 7.46 -1.23
CA VAL A 258 -11.57 7.96 -2.34
C VAL A 258 -10.32 7.11 -2.60
N ALA A 259 -10.08 6.07 -1.83
CA ALA A 259 -8.99 5.15 -2.03
C ALA A 259 -9.34 4.05 -3.03
N LYS A 260 -8.39 3.63 -3.86
CA LYS A 260 -8.49 2.42 -4.69
C LYS A 260 -8.63 1.18 -3.81
N VAL A 261 -9.26 0.15 -4.33
CA VAL A 261 -9.25 -1.18 -3.71
C VAL A 261 -7.81 -1.68 -3.67
N GLY A 262 -7.35 -2.11 -2.50
CA GLY A 262 -5.96 -2.49 -2.29
C GLY A 262 -5.01 -1.31 -1.99
N ALA A 263 -5.48 -0.06 -1.98
CA ALA A 263 -4.66 1.09 -1.60
C ALA A 263 -4.02 0.89 -0.22
N GLY A 264 -2.72 1.08 -0.11
CA GLY A 264 -1.98 1.00 1.15
C GLY A 264 -2.38 2.11 2.12
N ILE A 265 -2.21 1.88 3.42
CA ILE A 265 -2.41 2.91 4.44
C ILE A 265 -1.35 2.81 5.53
N TYR A 266 -0.75 3.97 5.87
CA TYR A 266 0.11 4.17 7.02
C TYR A 266 -0.52 5.23 7.92
N ILE A 267 -0.71 4.89 9.20
CA ILE A 267 -1.30 5.80 10.19
C ILE A 267 -0.35 5.93 11.37
N PHE A 268 0.21 7.12 11.56
CA PHE A 268 0.94 7.44 12.77
C PHE A 268 -0.04 7.55 13.95
N HIS A 269 0.34 7.05 15.12
CA HIS A 269 -0.55 7.06 16.27
C HIS A 269 0.20 7.05 17.60
N PRO A 270 -0.41 7.56 18.69
CA PRO A 270 0.15 7.42 20.03
C PRO A 270 -0.14 6.03 20.59
N SER A 271 0.81 5.42 21.29
CA SER A 271 0.64 4.08 21.87
C SER A 271 -0.56 3.99 22.83
N ARG A 272 -0.98 5.09 23.46
CA ARG A 272 -2.10 5.11 24.41
C ARG A 272 -3.46 4.92 23.74
N GLU A 273 -3.63 5.40 22.51
CA GLU A 273 -4.90 5.40 21.79
C GLU A 273 -4.97 4.31 20.72
N VAL A 274 -4.01 3.36 20.70
CA VAL A 274 -3.87 2.34 19.67
C VAL A 274 -5.17 1.58 19.36
N ILE A 275 -5.96 1.28 20.39
CA ILE A 275 -7.24 0.54 20.23
C ILE A 275 -8.22 1.36 19.38
N ALA A 276 -8.38 2.65 19.70
CA ALA A 276 -9.27 3.53 18.95
C ALA A 276 -8.84 3.65 17.48
N PHE A 277 -7.53 3.75 17.22
CA PHE A 277 -6.99 3.82 15.87
C PHE A 277 -7.22 2.51 15.08
N ILE A 278 -6.93 1.34 15.66
CA ILE A 278 -7.15 0.04 15.00
C ILE A 278 -8.63 -0.17 14.69
N GLU A 279 -9.51 0.01 15.68
CA GLU A 279 -10.95 -0.19 15.51
C GLU A 279 -11.55 0.78 14.48
N SER A 280 -11.09 2.04 14.45
CA SER A 280 -11.53 3.03 13.46
C SER A 280 -11.05 2.69 12.05
N MET A 281 -9.79 2.27 11.91
CA MET A 281 -9.21 1.81 10.64
C MET A 281 -9.99 0.61 10.07
N GLU A 282 -10.27 -0.41 10.90
CA GLU A 282 -11.00 -1.60 10.48
C GLU A 282 -12.47 -1.30 10.17
N THR A 283 -13.12 -0.44 10.96
CA THR A 283 -14.50 0.00 10.73
C THR A 283 -14.63 0.76 9.41
N ALA A 284 -13.61 1.52 9.03
CA ALA A 284 -13.55 2.24 7.76
C ALA A 284 -13.30 1.32 6.54
N GLY A 285 -13.05 0.02 6.74
CA GLY A 285 -12.87 -0.96 5.67
C GLY A 285 -11.43 -1.22 5.26
N PHE A 286 -10.46 -0.78 6.04
CA PHE A 286 -9.06 -1.17 5.88
C PHE A 286 -8.75 -2.43 6.70
N LEU A 287 -7.76 -3.19 6.25
CA LEU A 287 -7.24 -4.36 6.96
C LEU A 287 -5.99 -3.95 7.73
N HIS A 288 -6.02 -3.97 9.05
CA HIS A 288 -4.80 -3.84 9.85
C HIS A 288 -3.94 -5.10 9.68
N LYS A 289 -2.67 -4.95 9.31
CA LYS A 289 -1.77 -6.06 9.02
C LYS A 289 -0.52 -6.07 9.87
N GLN A 290 0.13 -4.92 10.04
CA GLN A 290 1.36 -4.82 10.79
C GLN A 290 1.42 -3.49 11.56
N GLN A 291 2.17 -3.49 12.63
CA GLN A 291 2.61 -2.27 13.31
C GLN A 291 4.08 -2.08 13.04
N LEU A 292 4.45 -0.91 12.54
CA LEU A 292 5.82 -0.47 12.37
C LEU A 292 6.21 0.39 13.57
N ILE A 293 7.48 0.46 13.87
CA ILE A 293 8.05 1.27 14.94
C ILE A 293 9.08 2.20 14.31
N TRP A 294 8.80 3.49 14.35
CA TRP A 294 9.80 4.50 14.04
C TRP A 294 10.55 4.87 15.31
N VAL A 295 11.85 4.63 15.30
CA VAL A 295 12.75 4.96 16.41
C VAL A 295 13.18 6.42 16.29
N LYS A 296 13.06 7.16 17.38
CA LYS A 296 13.47 8.57 17.46
C LYS A 296 14.86 8.67 18.09
N ASN A 297 15.64 9.63 17.66
CA ASN A 297 17.00 9.89 18.20
C ASN A 297 17.00 10.33 19.65
N ASN A 298 15.94 11.05 20.06
CA ASN A 298 15.82 11.62 21.38
C ASN A 298 14.67 10.99 22.14
N ILE A 299 14.90 10.72 23.42
CA ILE A 299 13.82 10.35 24.34
C ILE A 299 12.91 11.56 24.59
N VAL A 300 11.62 11.29 24.75
CA VAL A 300 10.68 12.28 25.27
C VAL A 300 10.63 12.14 26.76
N LEU A 301 11.23 13.08 27.49
CA LEU A 301 11.23 13.11 28.94
C LEU A 301 9.79 13.22 29.47
N GLY A 302 9.39 12.28 30.30
CA GLY A 302 8.07 12.23 30.95
C GLY A 302 8.17 11.73 32.39
N ARG A 303 7.02 11.66 33.09
CA ARG A 303 6.92 11.13 34.46
C ARG A 303 6.73 9.60 34.51
N GLN A 304 7.00 8.92 33.39
CA GLN A 304 6.82 7.48 33.25
C GLN A 304 8.12 6.76 33.59
N ASP A 305 8.04 5.47 33.96
CA ASP A 305 9.21 4.64 34.30
C ASP A 305 10.14 4.46 33.10
N TYR A 306 9.55 4.24 31.89
CA TYR A 306 10.28 4.16 30.62
C TYR A 306 10.02 5.41 29.79
N GLN A 307 11.08 5.98 29.24
CA GLN A 307 10.97 7.16 28.39
C GLN A 307 10.67 6.75 26.93
N TRP A 308 9.70 7.44 26.32
CA TRP A 308 9.32 7.16 24.93
C TRP A 308 10.45 7.56 23.96
N GLN A 309 10.91 6.59 23.19
CA GLN A 309 11.91 6.80 22.13
C GLN A 309 11.41 6.33 20.76
N HIS A 310 10.15 5.97 20.65
CA HIS A 310 9.59 5.50 19.40
C HIS A 310 8.20 6.07 19.15
N GLU A 311 7.78 5.98 17.89
CA GLU A 311 6.42 6.27 17.47
C GLU A 311 5.90 5.09 16.63
N PRO A 312 4.76 4.52 16.98
CA PRO A 312 4.19 3.40 16.23
C PRO A 312 3.40 3.91 15.02
N ILE A 313 3.40 3.08 13.95
CA ILE A 313 2.68 3.34 12.70
C ILE A 313 1.87 2.09 12.38
N LEU A 314 0.55 2.19 12.24
CA LEU A 314 -0.26 1.11 11.71
C LEU A 314 -0.06 1.02 10.21
N TYR A 315 0.08 -0.20 9.71
CA TYR A 315 0.17 -0.51 8.29
C TYR A 315 -0.89 -1.52 7.89
N GLY A 316 -1.47 -1.29 6.72
CA GLY A 316 -2.45 -2.18 6.10
C GLY A 316 -2.88 -1.69 4.73
N TRP A 317 -4.04 -2.14 4.27
CA TRP A 317 -4.59 -1.73 2.98
C TRP A 317 -6.11 -1.85 2.93
N LYS A 318 -6.74 -1.16 1.98
CA LYS A 318 -8.17 -1.24 1.75
C LYS A 318 -8.56 -2.63 1.29
N ASN A 319 -9.56 -3.22 1.96
CA ASN A 319 -10.05 -4.56 1.67
C ASN A 319 -10.62 -4.67 0.24
N GLY A 320 -10.58 -5.89 -0.33
CA GLY A 320 -11.24 -6.24 -1.59
C GLY A 320 -10.30 -6.46 -2.78
N GLY A 321 -8.98 -6.25 -2.66
CA GLY A 321 -7.99 -6.48 -3.72
C GLY A 321 -6.58 -6.66 -3.22
N SER A 322 -5.66 -6.95 -4.16
CA SER A 322 -4.23 -6.96 -3.90
C SER A 322 -3.72 -5.54 -3.66
N HIS A 323 -2.76 -5.39 -2.75
CA HIS A 323 -2.04 -4.15 -2.52
C HIS A 323 -0.69 -4.18 -3.24
N TYR A 324 -0.16 -3.00 -3.54
CA TYR A 324 1.21 -2.85 -3.99
C TYR A 324 2.14 -2.72 -2.80
N PHE A 325 3.26 -3.40 -2.85
CA PHE A 325 4.42 -3.23 -1.98
C PHE A 325 5.67 -3.61 -2.78
N VAL A 326 6.77 -2.91 -2.57
CA VAL A 326 8.04 -3.23 -3.23
C VAL A 326 8.41 -4.70 -3.01
N LYS A 327 9.02 -5.32 -4.01
CA LYS A 327 9.29 -6.78 -4.02
C LYS A 327 10.35 -7.21 -3.01
N GLU A 328 11.20 -6.32 -2.59
CA GLU A 328 12.24 -6.56 -1.61
C GLU A 328 11.62 -6.89 -0.24
N ARG A 329 11.82 -8.12 0.21
CA ARG A 329 11.27 -8.60 1.51
C ARG A 329 12.26 -8.45 2.67
N ASN A 330 13.21 -7.54 2.57
CA ASN A 330 14.21 -7.24 3.60
C ASN A 330 13.80 -6.07 4.52
N HIS A 331 12.65 -5.45 4.30
CA HIS A 331 12.14 -4.37 5.13
C HIS A 331 11.74 -4.88 6.52
N ARG A 332 12.24 -4.20 7.54
CA ARG A 332 11.97 -4.53 8.94
C ARG A 332 10.78 -3.70 9.46
N THR A 333 10.09 -4.23 10.47
CA THR A 333 9.03 -3.49 11.17
C THR A 333 9.57 -2.42 12.11
N VAL A 334 10.85 -2.47 12.44
CA VAL A 334 11.57 -1.40 13.16
C VAL A 334 12.35 -0.59 12.13
N ILE A 335 12.03 0.69 12.03
CA ILE A 335 12.64 1.64 11.09
C ILE A 335 13.59 2.51 11.90
N GLU A 336 14.87 2.33 11.65
CA GLU A 336 15.98 3.07 12.26
C GLU A 336 16.74 3.77 11.14
N ASP A 337 17.09 5.03 11.32
CA ASP A 337 18.03 5.70 10.45
C ASP A 337 19.44 5.34 10.92
N LEU A 338 20.09 4.40 10.23
CA LEU A 338 21.47 4.03 10.54
C LEU A 338 22.42 5.11 10.03
N PRO A 339 23.49 5.47 10.77
CA PRO A 339 24.50 6.38 10.28
C PRO A 339 25.12 5.83 8.99
N ASP A 340 25.54 6.72 8.12
CA ASP A 340 26.35 6.35 6.97
C ASP A 340 27.73 5.87 7.46
N PHE A 341 27.85 4.57 7.65
CA PHE A 341 29.07 3.93 8.13
C PHE A 341 30.27 4.13 7.18
N ASP A 342 30.01 4.35 5.89
CA ASP A 342 31.05 4.56 4.88
C ASP A 342 31.70 5.95 5.01
N SER A 343 31.00 6.92 5.58
CA SER A 343 31.51 8.26 5.87
C SER A 343 32.20 8.38 7.24
N MET A 344 32.06 7.38 8.11
CA MET A 344 32.60 7.41 9.47
C MET A 344 34.10 7.09 9.53
N SER A 345 34.84 7.88 10.31
CA SER A 345 36.19 7.52 10.67
C SER A 345 36.23 6.27 11.56
N LYS A 346 37.36 5.55 11.56
CA LYS A 346 37.55 4.37 12.41
C LYS A 346 37.33 4.65 13.91
N ALA A 347 37.60 5.88 14.36
CA ALA A 347 37.39 6.31 15.75
C ALA A 347 35.90 6.47 16.06
N GLU A 348 35.12 7.04 15.14
CA GLU A 348 33.66 7.19 15.26
C GLU A 348 32.97 5.83 15.20
N LEU A 349 33.39 4.96 14.31
CA LEU A 349 32.86 3.58 14.22
C LEU A 349 33.13 2.79 15.53
N LEU A 350 34.32 2.92 16.12
CA LEU A 350 34.65 2.29 17.40
C LEU A 350 33.87 2.90 18.57
N ALA A 351 33.60 4.20 18.54
CA ALA A 351 32.77 4.86 19.53
C ALA A 351 31.32 4.38 19.44
N TYR A 352 30.78 4.31 18.22
CA TYR A 352 29.44 3.79 17.92
C TYR A 352 29.26 2.33 18.38
N VAL A 353 30.21 1.43 18.05
CA VAL A 353 30.17 0.02 18.49
C VAL A 353 30.30 -0.12 20.01
N LYS A 354 31.01 0.78 20.68
CA LYS A 354 31.10 0.79 22.15
C LYS A 354 29.80 1.25 22.79
N ASP A 355 29.14 2.24 22.19
CA ASP A 355 27.86 2.78 22.67
C ASP A 355 26.74 1.75 22.49
N LEU A 356 26.71 1.00 21.37
CA LEU A 356 25.80 -0.13 21.13
C LEU A 356 25.96 -1.29 22.14
N ARG A 357 27.14 -1.43 22.76
CA ARG A 357 27.42 -2.48 23.74
C ARG A 357 27.16 -2.08 25.20
N ASP A 358 26.92 -0.81 25.45
CA ASP A 358 26.70 -0.30 26.80
C ASP A 358 25.22 -0.30 27.18
N GLU A 359 24.68 -1.51 27.38
CA GLU A 359 23.28 -1.77 27.79
C GLU A 359 22.93 -1.13 29.15
N THR A 360 23.93 -0.57 29.86
CA THR A 360 23.73 -0.06 31.24
C THR A 360 23.31 1.39 31.30
N LYS A 361 23.39 2.15 30.19
CA LYS A 361 23.22 3.60 30.25
C LYS A 361 21.81 4.12 30.13
N ASN A 362 20.91 3.41 29.45
CA ASN A 362 19.50 3.84 29.35
C ASN A 362 18.56 2.64 29.08
N PRO A 363 17.69 2.25 30.01
CA PRO A 363 16.63 1.31 29.73
C PRO A 363 15.56 1.99 28.87
N THR A 364 15.67 1.90 27.54
CA THR A 364 14.68 2.42 26.60
C THR A 364 13.81 1.30 26.04
N THR A 365 12.62 1.63 25.55
CA THR A 365 11.74 0.69 24.86
C THR A 365 12.22 0.36 23.46
N VAL A 366 13.34 0.96 22.99
CA VAL A 366 13.92 0.78 21.66
C VAL A 366 15.41 1.15 21.62
N ILE A 367 16.09 0.60 20.63
CA ILE A 367 17.54 0.74 20.37
C ILE A 367 17.73 1.70 19.17
N HIS A 368 18.44 2.73 19.38
CA HIS A 368 19.07 3.90 18.71
C HIS A 368 18.80 4.25 17.25
N GLU A 369 18.61 5.60 16.98
CA GLU A 369 19.43 6.47 16.11
C GLU A 369 19.07 7.95 16.02
N ASP A 370 19.97 8.76 15.41
CA ASP A 370 20.02 10.21 15.53
C ASP A 370 19.04 11.02 14.65
N LYS A 371 18.42 12.05 15.23
CA LYS A 371 17.54 13.01 14.57
C LYS A 371 18.34 14.15 13.95
N PRO A 372 17.97 14.70 12.77
CA PRO A 372 18.59 15.90 12.23
C PRO A 372 18.56 17.08 13.22
N GLN A 373 19.69 17.81 13.35
CA GLN A 373 19.87 18.85 14.39
C GLN A 373 19.05 20.14 14.20
N ALA A 374 18.22 20.26 13.18
CA ALA A 374 17.63 21.53 12.74
C ALA A 374 16.30 21.93 13.38
N SER A 375 15.71 21.15 14.29
CA SER A 375 14.55 21.65 15.03
C SER A 375 14.57 21.22 16.49
N LYS A 376 15.07 22.12 17.35
CA LYS A 376 15.12 21.89 18.80
C LYS A 376 13.75 21.90 19.48
N ASP A 377 12.68 22.37 18.83
CA ASP A 377 11.45 22.75 19.49
C ASP A 377 10.14 22.26 18.83
N HIS A 378 10.16 21.43 17.74
CA HIS A 378 8.92 20.92 17.14
C HIS A 378 8.76 19.39 17.28
N PRO A 379 7.94 18.93 18.24
CA PRO A 379 7.72 17.48 18.49
C PRO A 379 6.85 16.79 17.44
N THR A 380 6.18 17.50 16.53
CA THR A 380 5.10 16.95 15.68
C THR A 380 5.47 16.77 14.19
N MET A 381 6.58 17.35 13.71
CA MET A 381 6.93 17.23 12.30
C MET A 381 7.57 15.86 11.98
N LYS A 382 7.03 15.16 10.98
CA LYS A 382 7.59 13.87 10.53
C LYS A 382 8.77 14.09 9.57
N PRO A 383 9.87 13.33 9.71
CA PRO A 383 11.01 13.40 8.80
C PRO A 383 10.61 13.07 7.35
N LEU A 384 11.10 13.83 6.38
CA LEU A 384 10.83 13.61 4.97
C LEU A 384 11.41 12.27 4.49
N LYS A 385 12.58 11.88 4.99
CA LYS A 385 13.20 10.57 4.71
C LYS A 385 12.30 9.41 5.12
N LEU A 386 11.71 9.46 6.32
CA LEU A 386 10.78 8.45 6.80
C LEU A 386 9.55 8.35 5.90
N LEU A 387 8.92 9.49 5.61
CA LEU A 387 7.72 9.54 4.75
C LEU A 387 8.04 9.08 3.33
N GLY A 388 9.15 9.54 2.75
CA GLY A 388 9.62 9.11 1.44
C GLY A 388 9.81 7.59 1.36
N LYS A 389 10.40 6.97 2.38
CA LYS A 389 10.56 5.51 2.47
C LYS A 389 9.21 4.78 2.49
N LEU A 390 8.24 5.22 3.30
CA LEU A 390 6.91 4.61 3.37
C LEU A 390 6.15 4.74 2.05
N ILE A 391 6.19 5.94 1.44
CA ILE A 391 5.53 6.24 0.17
C ILE A 391 6.13 5.38 -0.95
N ARG A 392 7.45 5.34 -1.07
CA ARG A 392 8.16 4.53 -2.08
C ARG A 392 7.81 3.04 -1.98
N ASN A 393 7.76 2.50 -0.76
CA ASN A 393 7.49 1.09 -0.54
C ASN A 393 6.08 0.66 -1.01
N SER A 394 5.10 1.57 -1.02
CA SER A 394 3.69 1.22 -1.24
C SER A 394 3.02 2.00 -2.37
N SER A 395 3.79 2.68 -3.24
CA SER A 395 3.28 3.40 -4.41
C SER A 395 4.29 3.46 -5.55
N HIS A 396 3.82 3.63 -6.78
CA HIS A 396 4.63 3.90 -7.97
C HIS A 396 4.81 5.41 -8.20
N ARG A 397 5.80 5.80 -9.02
CA ARG A 397 5.91 7.18 -9.51
C ARG A 397 4.62 7.60 -10.22
N GLY A 398 4.16 8.82 -9.94
CA GLY A 398 2.91 9.35 -10.48
C GLY A 398 1.65 8.97 -9.72
N ASP A 399 1.69 7.97 -8.84
CA ASP A 399 0.56 7.59 -7.99
C ASP A 399 0.10 8.73 -7.08
N ILE A 400 -1.18 8.72 -6.73
CA ILE A 400 -1.76 9.70 -5.81
C ILE A 400 -1.64 9.18 -4.39
N VAL A 401 -0.91 9.92 -3.58
CA VAL A 401 -0.81 9.76 -2.13
C VAL A 401 -1.79 10.73 -1.48
N PHE A 402 -2.64 10.24 -0.60
CA PHE A 402 -3.61 11.06 0.12
C PHE A 402 -3.19 11.25 1.58
N ASP A 403 -3.17 12.50 2.03
CA ASP A 403 -2.98 12.86 3.42
C ASP A 403 -4.18 13.72 3.89
N PRO A 404 -5.11 13.15 4.66
CA PRO A 404 -6.26 13.87 5.20
C PRO A 404 -5.94 14.84 6.35
N PHE A 405 -4.68 14.85 6.87
CA PHE A 405 -4.25 15.70 7.98
C PHE A 405 -2.88 16.31 7.69
N GLY A 406 -2.86 17.34 6.82
CA GLY A 406 -1.63 17.87 6.20
C GLY A 406 -0.60 18.45 7.16
N GLY A 407 -1.05 19.09 8.24
CA GLY A 407 -0.18 19.75 9.21
C GLY A 407 0.80 20.71 8.54
N SER A 408 2.10 20.47 8.69
CA SER A 408 3.16 21.26 8.04
C SER A 408 3.45 20.87 6.59
N GLY A 409 2.76 19.87 6.00
CA GLY A 409 2.91 19.45 4.62
C GLY A 409 4.04 18.45 4.33
N SER A 410 4.56 17.79 5.34
CA SER A 410 5.71 16.88 5.17
C SER A 410 5.43 15.75 4.17
N THR A 411 4.23 15.17 4.15
CA THR A 411 3.85 14.14 3.18
C THR A 411 3.90 14.68 1.74
N LEU A 412 3.45 15.92 1.51
CA LEU A 412 3.49 16.56 0.19
C LEU A 412 4.92 16.83 -0.26
N MET A 413 5.78 17.34 0.64
CA MET A 413 7.19 17.60 0.34
C MET A 413 7.95 16.30 0.00
N ALA A 414 7.72 15.24 0.76
CA ALA A 414 8.29 13.93 0.47
C ALA A 414 7.80 13.37 -0.87
N ALA A 415 6.50 13.45 -1.15
CA ALA A 415 5.91 13.00 -2.41
C ALA A 415 6.46 13.77 -3.62
N GLU A 416 6.69 15.10 -3.50
CA GLU A 416 7.32 15.90 -4.55
C GLU A 416 8.71 15.37 -4.89
N GLN A 417 9.57 15.19 -3.89
CA GLN A 417 10.96 14.79 -4.10
C GLN A 417 11.08 13.42 -4.77
N ILE A 418 10.17 12.49 -4.47
CA ILE A 418 10.22 11.13 -5.00
C ILE A 418 9.27 10.88 -6.18
N GLY A 419 8.72 11.94 -6.78
CA GLY A 419 7.95 11.88 -8.03
C GLY A 419 6.52 11.32 -7.90
N ARG A 420 5.89 11.40 -6.71
CA ARG A 420 4.47 11.08 -6.49
C ARG A 420 3.62 12.34 -6.49
N THR A 421 2.31 12.20 -6.64
CA THR A 421 1.35 13.29 -6.54
C THR A 421 0.71 13.25 -5.14
N CYS A 422 0.66 14.35 -4.40
CA CYS A 422 -0.03 14.40 -3.12
C CYS A 422 -1.33 15.18 -3.22
N TYR A 423 -2.42 14.59 -2.72
CA TYR A 423 -3.67 15.29 -2.43
C TYR A 423 -3.75 15.43 -0.91
N MET A 424 -3.96 16.65 -0.42
CA MET A 424 -3.82 16.95 1.01
C MET A 424 -4.98 17.81 1.50
N VAL A 425 -5.45 17.49 2.69
CA VAL A 425 -6.45 18.29 3.42
C VAL A 425 -5.79 18.86 4.65
N GLU A 426 -5.93 20.17 4.87
CA GLU A 426 -5.49 20.84 6.09
C GLU A 426 -6.58 21.78 6.58
N LYS A 427 -6.94 21.65 7.86
CA LYS A 427 -8.07 22.40 8.43
C LYS A 427 -7.69 23.82 8.84
N ASP A 428 -6.50 24.03 9.41
CA ASP A 428 -6.03 25.34 9.86
C ASP A 428 -5.52 26.17 8.64
N PRO A 429 -6.18 27.29 8.29
CA PRO A 429 -5.73 28.14 7.19
C PRO A 429 -4.30 28.66 7.35
N CYS A 430 -3.82 28.84 8.58
CA CYS A 430 -2.42 29.25 8.82
C CYS A 430 -1.41 28.16 8.45
N TYR A 431 -1.78 26.89 8.66
CA TYR A 431 -0.96 25.76 8.18
C TYR A 431 -1.05 25.59 6.66
N CYS A 432 -2.19 25.91 6.03
CA CYS A 432 -2.26 26.00 4.58
C CYS A 432 -1.22 27.01 4.05
N ASP A 433 -1.10 28.20 4.64
CA ASP A 433 -0.04 29.18 4.30
C ASP A 433 1.36 28.60 4.45
N VAL A 434 1.62 27.82 5.51
CA VAL A 434 2.92 27.16 5.73
C VAL A 434 3.23 26.19 4.60
N ILE A 435 2.25 25.32 4.23
CA ILE A 435 2.42 24.34 3.16
C ILE A 435 2.73 25.03 1.83
N LEU A 436 2.00 26.09 1.49
CA LEU A 436 2.18 26.84 0.25
C LEU A 436 3.59 27.45 0.17
N LYS A 437 4.04 28.13 1.22
CA LYS A 437 5.39 28.74 1.29
C LYS A 437 6.50 27.69 1.29
N ARG A 438 6.31 26.59 2.01
CA ARG A 438 7.29 25.49 2.07
C ARG A 438 7.47 24.84 0.71
N TYR A 439 6.37 24.62 -0.03
CA TYR A 439 6.42 24.10 -1.39
C TYR A 439 7.16 25.06 -2.34
N GLU A 440 6.85 26.36 -2.28
CA GLU A 440 7.53 27.35 -3.07
C GLU A 440 9.03 27.43 -2.74
N ALA A 441 9.39 27.35 -1.47
CA ALA A 441 10.79 27.33 -1.03
C ALA A 441 11.55 26.07 -1.52
N LEU A 442 10.87 24.90 -1.52
CA LEU A 442 11.47 23.65 -1.96
C LEU A 442 11.65 23.58 -3.48
N THR A 443 10.67 24.06 -4.25
CA THR A 443 10.60 23.82 -5.70
C THR A 443 10.90 25.06 -6.56
N GLY A 444 10.86 26.25 -5.97
CA GLY A 444 10.88 27.51 -6.70
C GLY A 444 9.60 27.80 -7.50
N THR A 445 8.55 27.00 -7.34
CA THR A 445 7.29 27.11 -8.07
C THR A 445 6.21 27.70 -7.18
N SER A 446 5.62 28.83 -7.56
CA SER A 446 4.55 29.45 -6.79
C SER A 446 3.25 28.64 -6.88
N PRO A 447 2.60 28.32 -5.74
CA PRO A 447 1.28 27.72 -5.72
C PRO A 447 0.20 28.62 -6.32
N ILE A 448 -0.86 28.00 -6.87
CA ILE A 448 -1.97 28.72 -7.52
C ILE A 448 -3.27 28.38 -6.79
N LYS A 449 -3.99 29.39 -6.29
CA LYS A 449 -5.37 29.22 -5.81
C LYS A 449 -6.29 29.04 -7.01
N VAL A 450 -6.97 27.90 -7.10
CA VAL A 450 -7.84 27.56 -8.26
C VAL A 450 -9.31 27.83 -8.01
N GLY A 451 -9.71 28.05 -6.77
CA GLY A 451 -11.09 28.37 -6.41
C GLY A 451 -11.43 28.05 -4.96
N ASN A 452 -12.71 28.11 -4.65
CA ASN A 452 -13.27 27.63 -3.40
C ASN A 452 -14.42 26.68 -3.71
N ILE A 453 -14.44 25.53 -3.04
CA ILE A 453 -15.44 24.47 -3.27
C ILE A 453 -16.87 24.95 -3.02
N ASN A 454 -17.04 25.93 -2.13
CA ASN A 454 -18.34 26.48 -1.72
C ASN A 454 -18.82 27.61 -2.66
N ASP A 455 -18.00 28.12 -3.57
CA ASP A 455 -18.38 29.25 -4.45
C ASP A 455 -19.26 28.80 -5.65
N ASN A 456 -19.44 27.47 -5.86
CA ASN A 456 -20.26 26.87 -6.93
C ASN A 456 -21.55 26.20 -6.42
N CYS A 457 -21.98 26.46 -5.17
CA CYS A 457 -23.24 26.00 -4.61
C CYS A 457 -24.32 27.06 -4.63
#